data_9fd82a22c816f7eae502129acdbc8cce
#
_entry.id   9fd82a22c816f7eae502129acdbc8cce
#
_cell.length_a   1.000
_cell.length_b   1.000
_cell.length_c   1.000
_cell.angle_alpha   90.00
_cell.angle_beta   90.00
_cell.angle_gamma   90.00
#
_symmetry.space_group_name_H-M   'P 1'
#
loop_
_entity.id
_entity.type
_entity.pdbx_description
1 polymer ?
#
loop_
_entity_poly.entity_id
_entity_poly.type
_entity_poly.pdbx_seq_one_letter_code
_entity_poly.pdbx_strand_id
1 'polypeptide(L)'
;MPDPSVPVQPVRAKLVDVAQAAGVSKATVSKVLNGRDLSVREETRQRVHEAARTLGYRPHSGARALAGASTHALALLVPALANPTYVTIARGAYQRARELGYLSLLAEDFDGQEADESFSELVQEGRVDGLLIASARPGHSLVDTVSRSSIPHVFLNRSVEGSGRNVTMDVARSSVTALDHLHSLGHRAIGHIAGPPGITPSDARKEAFLRHAGQLGLHAALVASGDFTEDGGVSATLQLLGAAKGGGPPPVTALYTSSLAQAIGAMGAIRSLGLRIPRTCPWSATTTSPSPATSAHR
;
A
#
# COMPACT_ATOMS: atom_id res chain seq x y z
N MET A 1 -26.28 -45.89 -10.61
CA MET A 1 -24.83 -46.18 -10.50
C MET A 1 -24.14 -44.81 -10.50
N PRO A 2 -23.24 -44.54 -9.57
CA PRO A 2 -22.49 -43.29 -9.61
C PRO A 2 -21.53 -43.26 -10.79
N ASP A 3 -21.41 -42.10 -11.43
CA ASP A 3 -20.56 -41.85 -12.60
C ASP A 3 -19.08 -42.05 -12.21
N PRO A 4 -18.33 -42.95 -12.86
CA PRO A 4 -16.93 -43.24 -12.54
C PRO A 4 -15.95 -42.11 -12.96
N SER A 5 -16.41 -41.03 -13.58
CA SER A 5 -15.59 -39.89 -14.03
C SER A 5 -15.48 -38.73 -13.02
N VAL A 6 -16.18 -38.78 -11.89
CA VAL A 6 -16.05 -37.77 -10.84
C VAL A 6 -14.80 -38.07 -10.01
N PRO A 7 -13.75 -37.23 -10.04
CA PRO A 7 -12.56 -37.46 -9.22
C PRO A 7 -12.96 -37.41 -7.74
N VAL A 8 -12.81 -38.53 -7.05
CA VAL A 8 -12.97 -38.60 -5.60
C VAL A 8 -11.96 -37.64 -4.99
N GLN A 9 -12.41 -36.51 -4.47
CA GLN A 9 -11.54 -35.61 -3.74
C GLN A 9 -10.91 -36.36 -2.57
N PRO A 10 -9.59 -36.38 -2.42
CA PRO A 10 -8.95 -37.05 -1.31
C PRO A 10 -9.51 -36.46 0.00
N VAL A 11 -10.09 -37.32 0.83
CA VAL A 11 -10.64 -36.93 2.13
C VAL A 11 -9.50 -36.35 2.95
N ARG A 12 -9.54 -35.04 3.20
CA ARG A 12 -8.53 -34.34 4.01
C ARG A 12 -8.54 -34.95 5.41
N ALA A 13 -7.39 -35.42 5.88
CA ALA A 13 -7.23 -35.89 7.24
C ALA A 13 -7.68 -34.82 8.26
N LYS A 14 -8.39 -35.23 9.29
CA LYS A 14 -8.90 -34.39 10.35
C LYS A 14 -8.01 -34.50 11.58
N LEU A 15 -8.15 -33.57 12.53
CA LEU A 15 -7.42 -33.58 13.80
C LEU A 15 -7.67 -34.90 14.59
N VAL A 16 -8.87 -35.47 14.45
CA VAL A 16 -9.23 -36.73 15.11
C VAL A 16 -8.40 -37.89 14.56
N ASP A 17 -8.11 -37.93 13.28
CA ASP A 17 -7.36 -39.01 12.64
C ASP A 17 -5.90 -38.99 13.14
N VAL A 18 -5.31 -37.79 13.29
CA VAL A 18 -3.98 -37.63 13.89
C VAL A 18 -3.97 -38.04 15.35
N ALA A 19 -5.01 -37.70 16.11
CA ALA A 19 -5.12 -38.10 17.51
C ALA A 19 -5.18 -39.63 17.67
N GLN A 20 -5.93 -40.29 16.81
CA GLN A 20 -6.06 -41.75 16.79
C GLN A 20 -4.72 -42.41 16.39
N ALA A 21 -4.06 -41.92 15.32
CA ALA A 21 -2.79 -42.45 14.85
C ALA A 21 -1.65 -42.27 15.86
N ALA A 22 -1.64 -41.14 16.58
CA ALA A 22 -0.63 -40.84 17.60
C ALA A 22 -0.93 -41.46 18.98
N GLY A 23 -2.13 -42.04 19.19
CA GLY A 23 -2.55 -42.62 20.46
C GLY A 23 -2.71 -41.59 21.59
N VAL A 24 -3.23 -40.38 21.26
CA VAL A 24 -3.39 -39.28 22.21
C VAL A 24 -4.75 -38.58 22.05
N SER A 25 -5.12 -37.71 22.99
CA SER A 25 -6.34 -36.91 22.87
C SER A 25 -6.25 -35.82 21.78
N LYS A 26 -7.39 -35.39 21.22
CA LYS A 26 -7.47 -34.24 20.32
C LYS A 26 -6.85 -32.99 20.95
N ALA A 27 -7.04 -32.79 22.25
CA ALA A 27 -6.47 -31.66 22.98
C ALA A 27 -4.93 -31.71 22.99
N THR A 28 -4.34 -32.89 23.16
CA THR A 28 -2.88 -33.10 23.11
C THR A 28 -2.34 -32.82 21.73
N VAL A 29 -2.99 -33.32 20.66
CA VAL A 29 -2.60 -33.02 19.28
C VAL A 29 -2.64 -31.51 19.01
N SER A 30 -3.73 -30.85 19.41
CA SER A 30 -3.88 -29.40 19.22
C SER A 30 -2.78 -28.63 19.96
N LYS A 31 -2.45 -28.99 21.19
CA LYS A 31 -1.38 -28.34 21.97
C LYS A 31 -0.01 -28.53 21.31
N VAL A 32 0.32 -29.75 20.88
CA VAL A 32 1.59 -30.07 20.23
C VAL A 32 1.75 -29.32 18.91
N LEU A 33 0.75 -29.38 18.02
CA LEU A 33 0.81 -28.76 16.70
C LEU A 33 0.77 -27.22 16.74
N ASN A 34 0.23 -26.63 17.82
CA ASN A 34 0.21 -25.18 18.04
C ASN A 34 1.39 -24.67 18.88
N GLY A 35 2.33 -25.52 19.29
CA GLY A 35 3.53 -25.11 20.04
C GLY A 35 3.23 -24.57 21.46
N ARG A 36 2.03 -24.80 22.02
CA ARG A 36 1.55 -24.15 23.26
C ARG A 36 1.86 -24.88 24.56
N ASP A 37 2.49 -26.05 24.50
CA ASP A 37 2.69 -26.85 25.71
C ASP A 37 4.10 -27.44 25.79
N LEU A 38 4.88 -26.91 26.71
CA LEU A 38 6.19 -27.47 27.11
C LEU A 38 6.04 -28.71 28.01
N SER A 39 4.80 -29.04 28.49
CA SER A 39 4.55 -30.14 29.41
C SER A 39 4.38 -31.50 28.71
N VAL A 40 4.23 -31.53 27.38
CA VAL A 40 4.12 -32.75 26.60
C VAL A 40 5.50 -33.37 26.43
N ARG A 41 5.64 -34.67 26.83
CA ARG A 41 6.89 -35.42 26.67
C ARG A 41 7.36 -35.42 25.19
N GLU A 42 8.65 -35.31 24.99
CA GLU A 42 9.24 -35.22 23.65
C GLU A 42 8.86 -36.40 22.75
N GLU A 43 8.83 -37.62 23.31
CA GLU A 43 8.39 -38.82 22.60
C GLU A 43 6.94 -38.70 22.07
N THR A 44 6.03 -38.13 22.86
CA THR A 44 4.65 -37.88 22.46
C THR A 44 4.56 -36.82 21.39
N ARG A 45 5.39 -35.78 21.47
CA ARG A 45 5.49 -34.71 20.48
C ARG A 45 5.94 -35.28 19.12
N GLN A 46 6.97 -36.10 19.12
CA GLN A 46 7.46 -36.77 17.89
C GLN A 46 6.39 -37.64 17.25
N ARG A 47 5.69 -38.48 18.03
CA ARG A 47 4.59 -39.31 17.51
C ARG A 47 3.48 -38.49 16.85
N VAL A 48 3.10 -37.36 17.45
CA VAL A 48 2.08 -36.48 16.91
C VAL A 48 2.54 -35.85 15.60
N HIS A 49 3.78 -35.35 15.52
CA HIS A 49 4.32 -34.79 14.29
C HIS A 49 4.45 -35.83 13.17
N GLU A 50 4.83 -37.05 13.52
CA GLU A 50 4.96 -38.14 12.56
C GLU A 50 3.59 -38.58 12.03
N ALA A 51 2.60 -38.76 12.89
CA ALA A 51 1.23 -39.05 12.50
C ALA A 51 0.64 -37.97 11.60
N ALA A 52 0.83 -36.68 11.95
CA ALA A 52 0.37 -35.56 11.13
C ALA A 52 1.03 -35.57 9.73
N ARG A 53 2.33 -35.83 9.65
CA ARG A 53 3.08 -35.90 8.39
C ARG A 53 2.60 -37.08 7.53
N THR A 54 2.46 -38.27 8.11
CA THR A 54 2.04 -39.50 7.41
C THR A 54 0.63 -39.36 6.84
N LEU A 55 -0.28 -38.72 7.60
CA LEU A 55 -1.67 -38.49 7.17
C LEU A 55 -1.83 -37.26 6.26
N GLY A 56 -0.76 -36.53 5.98
CA GLY A 56 -0.83 -35.27 5.23
C GLY A 56 -1.69 -34.20 5.93
N TYR A 57 -1.87 -34.31 7.27
CA TYR A 57 -2.68 -33.38 8.03
C TYR A 57 -2.01 -32.02 8.09
N ARG A 58 -2.74 -30.99 7.69
CA ARG A 58 -2.36 -29.60 7.86
C ARG A 58 -3.43 -28.90 8.74
N PRO A 59 -3.02 -28.28 9.86
CA PRO A 59 -3.94 -27.54 10.70
C PRO A 59 -4.70 -26.49 9.88
N HIS A 60 -6.02 -26.46 9.98
CA HIS A 60 -6.84 -25.42 9.34
C HIS A 60 -6.56 -24.07 9.98
N SER A 61 -6.31 -23.04 9.16
CA SER A 61 -6.10 -21.67 9.64
C SER A 61 -7.28 -21.13 10.44
N GLY A 62 -8.51 -21.43 10.01
CA GLY A 62 -9.73 -21.07 10.75
C GLY A 62 -9.86 -21.75 12.12
N ALA A 63 -9.43 -23.01 12.27
CA ALA A 63 -9.43 -23.69 13.57
C ALA A 63 -8.37 -23.10 14.52
N ARG A 64 -7.28 -22.56 14.00
CA ARG A 64 -6.26 -21.83 14.77
C ARG A 64 -6.76 -20.46 15.22
N ALA A 65 -7.44 -19.73 14.34
CA ALA A 65 -8.04 -18.44 14.66
C ALA A 65 -9.08 -18.55 15.79
N LEU A 66 -9.97 -19.55 15.73
CA LEU A 66 -10.93 -19.87 16.80
C LEU A 66 -10.26 -20.25 18.13
N ALA A 67 -9.06 -20.81 18.08
CA ALA A 67 -8.26 -21.13 19.28
C ALA A 67 -7.42 -19.95 19.78
N GLY A 68 -7.60 -18.72 19.24
CA GLY A 68 -6.82 -17.54 19.58
C GLY A 68 -5.33 -17.68 19.22
N ALA A 69 -4.98 -18.49 18.22
CA ALA A 69 -3.62 -18.62 17.72
C ALA A 69 -3.38 -17.62 16.57
N SER A 70 -2.14 -17.10 16.49
CA SER A 70 -1.71 -16.24 15.38
C SER A 70 -1.95 -16.92 14.02
N THR A 71 -2.46 -16.18 13.06
CA THR A 71 -2.65 -16.63 11.69
C THR A 71 -1.35 -16.59 10.89
N HIS A 72 -0.34 -15.87 11.40
CA HIS A 72 0.90 -15.52 10.70
C HIS A 72 0.64 -14.88 9.33
N ALA A 73 -0.40 -14.06 9.25
CA ALA A 73 -0.78 -13.31 8.05
C ALA A 73 -0.95 -11.83 8.37
N LEU A 74 -0.47 -10.98 7.47
CA LEU A 74 -0.70 -9.53 7.46
C LEU A 74 -1.43 -9.17 6.18
N ALA A 75 -2.37 -8.22 6.24
CA ALA A 75 -3.01 -7.68 5.05
C ALA A 75 -2.50 -6.27 4.76
N LEU A 76 -2.22 -5.99 3.49
CA LEU A 76 -1.88 -4.67 2.97
C LEU A 76 -2.98 -4.22 2.01
N LEU A 77 -3.59 -3.09 2.32
CA LEU A 77 -4.56 -2.42 1.47
C LEU A 77 -3.93 -1.20 0.81
N VAL A 78 -3.97 -1.16 -0.52
CA VAL A 78 -3.43 -0.06 -1.34
C VAL A 78 -4.52 0.56 -2.22
N PRO A 79 -4.48 1.87 -2.52
CA PRO A 79 -5.52 2.51 -3.32
C PRO A 79 -5.42 2.22 -4.82
N ALA A 80 -4.23 1.89 -5.33
CA ALA A 80 -4.04 1.60 -6.75
C ALA A 80 -2.71 0.87 -6.99
N LEU A 81 -2.77 -0.34 -7.50
CA LEU A 81 -1.57 -1.13 -7.88
C LEU A 81 -0.89 -0.58 -9.14
N ALA A 82 -1.61 0.15 -9.97
CA ALA A 82 -1.02 0.84 -11.12
C ALA A 82 -0.03 1.96 -10.72
N ASN A 83 -0.10 2.47 -9.48
CA ASN A 83 0.81 3.49 -9.00
C ASN A 83 2.10 2.87 -8.43
N PRO A 84 3.29 3.13 -9.03
CA PRO A 84 4.57 2.55 -8.61
C PRO A 84 4.93 2.78 -7.14
N THR A 85 4.44 3.84 -6.53
CA THR A 85 4.65 4.13 -5.10
C THR A 85 4.10 2.99 -4.24
N TYR A 86 2.87 2.53 -4.53
CA TYR A 86 2.25 1.46 -3.75
C TYR A 86 2.87 0.09 -4.02
N VAL A 87 3.36 -0.13 -5.24
CA VAL A 87 4.16 -1.34 -5.55
C VAL A 87 5.44 -1.38 -4.71
N THR A 88 6.11 -0.23 -4.55
CA THR A 88 7.32 -0.12 -3.73
C THR A 88 7.01 -0.36 -2.24
N ILE A 89 5.92 0.21 -1.73
CA ILE A 89 5.43 -0.02 -0.36
C ILE A 89 5.12 -1.51 -0.16
N ALA A 90 4.34 -2.10 -1.08
CA ALA A 90 3.97 -3.52 -1.01
C ALA A 90 5.19 -4.44 -1.01
N ARG A 91 6.19 -4.15 -1.84
CA ARG A 91 7.44 -4.90 -1.90
C ARG A 91 8.21 -4.85 -0.59
N GLY A 92 8.34 -3.66 0.02
CA GLY A 92 9.01 -3.50 1.31
C GLY A 92 8.27 -4.23 2.44
N ALA A 93 6.95 -4.09 2.49
CA ALA A 93 6.10 -4.78 3.45
C ALA A 93 6.21 -6.31 3.32
N TYR A 94 6.12 -6.82 2.09
CA TYR A 94 6.26 -8.25 1.79
C TYR A 94 7.62 -8.79 2.22
N GLN A 95 8.73 -8.11 1.89
CA GLN A 95 10.06 -8.57 2.26
C GLN A 95 10.19 -8.68 3.78
N ARG A 96 9.76 -7.67 4.51
CA ARG A 96 9.85 -7.67 5.97
C ARG A 96 8.91 -8.68 6.63
N ALA A 97 7.69 -8.81 6.14
CA ALA A 97 6.75 -9.82 6.62
C ALA A 97 7.32 -11.24 6.45
N ARG A 98 7.89 -11.53 5.28
CA ARG A 98 8.54 -12.82 4.99
C ARG A 98 9.70 -13.13 5.93
N GLU A 99 10.57 -12.16 6.22
CA GLU A 99 11.68 -12.32 7.17
C GLU A 99 11.18 -12.68 8.57
N LEU A 100 10.01 -12.15 8.95
CA LEU A 100 9.37 -12.41 10.23
C LEU A 100 8.45 -13.64 10.24
N GLY A 101 8.39 -14.40 9.14
CA GLY A 101 7.57 -15.60 9.03
C GLY A 101 6.09 -15.33 8.79
N TYR A 102 5.72 -14.12 8.32
CA TYR A 102 4.35 -13.76 7.98
C TYR A 102 4.05 -13.95 6.50
N LEU A 103 2.84 -14.42 6.20
CA LEU A 103 2.24 -14.35 4.88
C LEU A 103 1.69 -12.93 4.66
N SER A 104 1.83 -12.41 3.45
CA SER A 104 1.24 -11.11 3.08
C SER A 104 0.06 -11.32 2.14
N LEU A 105 -1.09 -10.75 2.49
CA LEU A 105 -2.25 -10.61 1.63
C LEU A 105 -2.25 -9.19 1.09
N LEU A 106 -2.42 -9.03 -0.22
CA LEU A 106 -2.50 -7.73 -0.87
C LEU A 106 -3.91 -7.54 -1.41
N ALA A 107 -4.52 -6.43 -1.08
CA ALA A 107 -5.81 -6.00 -1.61
C ALA A 107 -5.69 -4.60 -2.19
N GLU A 108 -6.44 -4.33 -3.25
CA GLU A 108 -6.60 -3.02 -3.85
C GLU A 108 -7.95 -2.45 -3.45
N ASP A 109 -7.94 -1.18 -3.05
CA ASP A 109 -9.13 -0.43 -2.67
C ASP A 109 -9.74 0.18 -3.93
N PHE A 110 -10.61 -0.57 -4.59
CA PHE A 110 -11.42 -0.05 -5.69
C PHE A 110 -12.46 0.91 -5.12
N ASP A 111 -12.68 2.04 -5.78
CA ASP A 111 -13.71 3.01 -5.42
C ASP A 111 -15.11 2.36 -5.49
N GLY A 112 -15.52 1.69 -4.39
CA GLY A 112 -16.81 0.99 -4.30
C GLY A 112 -17.00 0.32 -2.94
N GLN A 113 -18.27 0.17 -2.53
CA GLN A 113 -18.66 -0.43 -1.25
C GLN A 113 -18.22 -1.89 -1.08
N GLU A 114 -18.10 -2.65 -2.17
CA GLU A 114 -17.77 -4.09 -2.12
C GLU A 114 -16.35 -4.39 -1.62
N ALA A 115 -15.37 -3.52 -1.91
CA ALA A 115 -14.00 -3.72 -1.42
C ALA A 115 -13.90 -3.51 0.09
N ASP A 116 -14.70 -2.61 0.65
CA ASP A 116 -14.79 -2.35 2.09
C ASP A 116 -15.36 -3.55 2.84
N GLU A 117 -16.34 -4.25 2.26
CA GLU A 117 -16.96 -5.43 2.90
C GLU A 117 -15.99 -6.60 2.99
N SER A 118 -15.32 -6.95 1.89
CA SER A 118 -14.37 -8.08 1.87
C SER A 118 -13.17 -7.86 2.81
N PHE A 119 -12.65 -6.63 2.90
CA PHE A 119 -11.55 -6.33 3.79
C PHE A 119 -12.00 -6.27 5.26
N SER A 120 -13.21 -5.76 5.50
CA SER A 120 -13.84 -5.77 6.83
C SER A 120 -14.11 -7.19 7.32
N GLU A 121 -14.50 -8.11 6.43
CA GLU A 121 -14.63 -9.53 6.75
C GLU A 121 -13.30 -10.16 7.18
N LEU A 122 -12.20 -9.87 6.48
CA LEU A 122 -10.87 -10.37 6.87
C LEU A 122 -10.50 -9.95 8.30
N VAL A 123 -10.90 -8.72 8.68
CA VAL A 123 -10.69 -8.19 10.05
C VAL A 123 -11.58 -8.89 11.05
N GLN A 124 -12.89 -8.99 10.77
CA GLN A 124 -13.88 -9.54 11.70
C GLN A 124 -13.71 -11.04 11.90
N GLU A 125 -13.33 -11.78 10.88
CA GLU A 125 -13.12 -13.21 10.95
C GLU A 125 -11.74 -13.61 11.53
N GLY A 126 -10.91 -12.65 11.91
CA GLY A 126 -9.60 -12.91 12.48
C GLY A 126 -8.66 -13.68 11.52
N ARG A 127 -8.78 -13.43 10.22
CA ARG A 127 -7.96 -14.10 9.19
C ARG A 127 -6.55 -13.55 9.09
N VAL A 128 -6.29 -12.39 9.69
CA VAL A 128 -4.98 -11.73 9.71
C VAL A 128 -4.66 -11.23 11.11
N ASP A 129 -3.38 -11.15 11.42
CA ASP A 129 -2.87 -10.70 12.72
C ASP A 129 -2.65 -9.18 12.76
N GLY A 130 -2.66 -8.53 11.62
CA GLY A 130 -2.45 -7.09 11.53
C GLY A 130 -2.67 -6.53 10.12
N LEU A 131 -2.82 -5.20 10.05
CA LEU A 131 -3.17 -4.47 8.85
C LEU A 131 -2.15 -3.37 8.54
N LEU A 132 -1.81 -3.26 7.27
CA LEU A 132 -1.07 -2.15 6.69
C LEU A 132 -2.01 -1.43 5.71
N ILE A 133 -2.35 -0.16 5.96
CA ILE A 133 -3.42 0.54 5.24
C ILE A 133 -2.82 1.77 4.55
N ALA A 134 -2.71 1.72 3.23
CA ALA A 134 -2.21 2.83 2.42
C ALA A 134 -3.32 3.60 1.69
N SER A 135 -4.58 3.15 1.80
CA SER A 135 -5.74 3.70 1.10
C SER A 135 -6.63 4.61 1.96
N ALA A 136 -6.29 4.81 3.25
CA ALA A 136 -7.12 5.61 4.14
C ALA A 136 -7.44 6.99 3.55
N ARG A 137 -8.73 7.27 3.34
CA ARG A 137 -9.26 8.58 2.90
C ARG A 137 -10.13 9.15 4.02
N PRO A 138 -10.27 10.48 4.11
CA PRO A 138 -11.26 11.06 5.00
C PRO A 138 -12.66 10.47 4.72
N GLY A 139 -13.33 9.99 5.78
CA GLY A 139 -14.65 9.36 5.65
C GLY A 139 -14.67 7.92 5.12
N HIS A 140 -13.53 7.28 4.96
CA HIS A 140 -13.47 5.88 4.57
C HIS A 140 -13.95 4.98 5.73
N SER A 141 -14.94 4.13 5.48
CA SER A 141 -15.58 3.26 6.49
C SER A 141 -14.60 2.32 7.21
N LEU A 142 -13.55 1.90 6.50
CA LEU A 142 -12.49 1.05 7.06
C LEU A 142 -11.75 1.75 8.21
N VAL A 143 -11.54 3.07 8.15
CA VAL A 143 -10.85 3.80 9.23
C VAL A 143 -11.63 3.66 10.53
N ASP A 144 -12.96 3.80 10.47
CA ASP A 144 -13.83 3.64 11.62
C ASP A 144 -13.86 2.18 12.10
N THR A 145 -13.87 1.22 11.18
CA THR A 145 -13.88 -0.21 11.48
C THR A 145 -12.61 -0.61 12.21
N VAL A 146 -11.43 -0.25 11.68
CA VAL A 146 -10.16 -0.62 12.32
C VAL A 146 -9.91 0.13 13.62
N SER A 147 -10.37 1.38 13.72
CA SER A 147 -10.23 2.17 14.96
C SER A 147 -11.04 1.58 16.12
N ARG A 148 -12.16 0.92 15.82
CA ARG A 148 -12.99 0.21 16.80
C ARG A 148 -12.55 -1.24 17.02
N SER A 149 -11.74 -1.80 16.16
CA SER A 149 -11.23 -3.17 16.29
C SER A 149 -10.01 -3.23 17.21
N SER A 150 -9.74 -4.38 17.78
CA SER A 150 -8.51 -4.66 18.53
C SER A 150 -7.34 -5.08 17.64
N ILE A 151 -7.55 -5.16 16.32
CA ILE A 151 -6.53 -5.61 15.40
C ILE A 151 -5.39 -4.59 15.29
N PRO A 152 -4.11 -4.99 15.43
CA PRO A 152 -2.99 -4.11 15.20
C PRO A 152 -3.00 -3.56 13.77
N HIS A 153 -2.88 -2.24 13.60
CA HIS A 153 -2.86 -1.61 12.30
C HIS A 153 -1.91 -0.42 12.24
N VAL A 154 -1.44 -0.12 11.03
CA VAL A 154 -0.59 1.04 10.73
C VAL A 154 -1.07 1.66 9.42
N PHE A 155 -1.20 2.99 9.40
CA PHE A 155 -1.48 3.76 8.20
C PHE A 155 -0.17 4.10 7.50
N LEU A 156 -0.12 3.87 6.18
CA LEU A 156 1.07 4.06 5.34
C LEU A 156 0.83 5.14 4.30
N ASN A 157 1.81 6.01 4.07
CA ASN A 157 1.77 7.08 3.07
C ASN A 157 0.64 8.10 3.25
N ARG A 158 -0.33 7.83 4.10
CA ARG A 158 -1.44 8.70 4.49
C ARG A 158 -1.49 8.74 6.00
N SER A 159 -1.85 9.89 6.57
CA SER A 159 -2.03 10.00 8.01
C SER A 159 -3.51 10.06 8.35
N VAL A 160 -3.87 9.37 9.41
CA VAL A 160 -5.16 9.50 10.09
C VAL A 160 -4.89 10.21 11.40
N GLU A 161 -5.51 11.38 11.57
CA GLU A 161 -5.33 12.21 12.75
C GLU A 161 -5.75 11.45 14.01
N GLY A 162 -4.98 11.59 15.08
CA GLY A 162 -5.27 10.94 16.36
C GLY A 162 -4.93 9.43 16.41
N SER A 163 -4.60 8.76 15.30
CA SER A 163 -4.32 7.31 15.32
C SER A 163 -3.01 6.96 16.03
N GLY A 164 -2.03 7.86 16.02
CA GLY A 164 -0.68 7.60 16.55
C GLY A 164 0.11 6.51 15.81
N ARG A 165 -0.45 5.95 14.72
CA ARG A 165 0.09 4.80 13.99
C ARG A 165 0.24 5.11 12.50
N ASN A 166 0.95 6.20 12.20
CA ASN A 166 1.17 6.66 10.84
C ASN A 166 2.64 6.54 10.44
N VAL A 167 2.91 6.03 9.24
CA VAL A 167 4.21 6.07 8.59
C VAL A 167 4.05 6.84 7.28
N THR A 168 4.61 8.04 7.23
CA THR A 168 4.48 8.95 6.10
C THR A 168 5.84 9.33 5.53
N MET A 169 5.86 9.74 4.27
CA MET A 169 7.03 10.32 3.63
C MET A 169 7.02 11.84 3.81
N ASP A 170 8.20 12.44 3.93
CA ASP A 170 8.33 13.90 3.90
C ASP A 170 8.20 14.43 2.46
N VAL A 171 6.95 14.48 2.01
CA VAL A 171 6.62 14.97 0.66
C VAL A 171 6.73 16.49 0.55
N ALA A 172 6.65 17.20 1.67
CA ALA A 172 6.84 18.64 1.71
C ALA A 172 8.28 19.01 1.32
N ARG A 173 9.26 18.32 1.89
CA ARG A 173 10.67 18.48 1.53
C ARG A 173 10.94 18.17 0.07
N SER A 174 10.27 17.15 -0.49
CA SER A 174 10.39 16.83 -1.92
C SER A 174 9.93 17.99 -2.80
N SER A 175 8.84 18.68 -2.44
CA SER A 175 8.34 19.84 -3.18
C SER A 175 9.32 21.01 -3.12
N VAL A 176 9.89 21.28 -1.95
CA VAL A 176 10.92 22.31 -1.78
C VAL A 176 12.12 22.02 -2.67
N THR A 177 12.66 20.80 -2.61
CA THR A 177 13.82 20.40 -3.42
C THR A 177 13.55 20.53 -4.92
N ALA A 178 12.37 20.12 -5.38
CA ALA A 178 11.99 20.24 -6.78
C ALA A 178 11.90 21.72 -7.23
N LEU A 179 11.33 22.57 -6.39
CA LEU A 179 11.26 24.01 -6.68
C LEU A 179 12.62 24.68 -6.70
N ASP A 180 13.49 24.39 -5.73
CA ASP A 180 14.86 24.90 -5.70
C ASP A 180 15.62 24.53 -6.97
N HIS A 181 15.46 23.27 -7.40
CA HIS A 181 16.06 22.80 -8.64
C HIS A 181 15.57 23.59 -9.87
N LEU A 182 14.26 23.68 -10.05
CA LEU A 182 13.68 24.43 -11.16
C LEU A 182 14.05 25.91 -11.13
N HIS A 183 14.05 26.51 -9.93
CA HIS A 183 14.46 27.90 -9.75
C HIS A 183 15.93 28.12 -10.08
N SER A 184 16.83 27.20 -9.69
CA SER A 184 18.27 27.24 -10.01
C SER A 184 18.55 27.15 -11.52
N LEU A 185 17.66 26.49 -12.26
CA LEU A 185 17.70 26.46 -13.75
C LEU A 185 17.16 27.73 -14.40
N GLY A 186 16.77 28.73 -13.62
CA GLY A 186 16.30 30.02 -14.13
C GLY A 186 14.79 30.12 -14.33
N HIS A 187 14.01 29.06 -14.03
CA HIS A 187 12.55 29.14 -14.12
C HIS A 187 11.98 30.08 -13.04
N ARG A 188 11.04 30.94 -13.45
CA ARG A 188 10.35 31.88 -12.56
C ARG A 188 8.82 31.73 -12.62
N ALA A 189 8.33 31.09 -13.67
CA ALA A 189 6.93 30.71 -13.86
C ALA A 189 6.83 29.17 -13.83
N ILE A 190 6.46 28.62 -12.68
CA ILE A 190 6.47 27.18 -12.42
C ILE A 190 5.05 26.74 -12.09
N GLY A 191 4.55 25.71 -12.80
CA GLY A 191 3.28 25.08 -12.54
C GLY A 191 3.43 23.83 -11.68
N HIS A 192 2.45 23.59 -10.80
CA HIS A 192 2.34 22.35 -10.05
C HIS A 192 1.06 21.59 -10.43
N ILE A 193 1.22 20.36 -10.89
CA ILE A 193 0.11 19.41 -11.05
C ILE A 193 -0.03 18.66 -9.74
N ALA A 194 -0.96 19.13 -8.90
CA ALA A 194 -1.28 18.53 -7.62
C ALA A 194 -2.14 17.27 -7.81
N GLY A 195 -2.16 16.40 -6.80
CA GLY A 195 -3.12 15.31 -6.74
C GLY A 195 -4.50 15.79 -6.26
N PRO A 196 -5.45 14.85 -6.05
CA PRO A 196 -6.77 15.16 -5.54
C PRO A 196 -6.70 15.84 -4.18
N PRO A 197 -7.59 16.80 -3.90
CA PRO A 197 -7.69 17.44 -2.59
C PRO A 197 -8.18 16.46 -1.52
N GLY A 198 -7.89 16.74 -0.25
CA GLY A 198 -8.28 15.89 0.88
C GLY A 198 -7.41 14.64 1.06
N ILE A 199 -6.38 14.47 0.23
CA ILE A 199 -5.40 13.39 0.37
C ILE A 199 -4.13 13.97 0.99
N THR A 200 -3.82 13.56 2.21
CA THR A 200 -2.73 14.14 3.02
C THR A 200 -1.43 14.41 2.25
N PRO A 201 -0.83 13.45 1.50
CA PRO A 201 0.40 13.73 0.77
C PRO A 201 0.19 14.67 -0.43
N SER A 202 -1.01 14.78 -0.99
CA SER A 202 -1.34 15.75 -2.06
C SER A 202 -1.38 17.16 -1.49
N ASP A 203 -2.13 17.34 -0.43
CA ASP A 203 -2.30 18.66 0.22
C ASP A 203 -0.97 19.16 0.77
N ALA A 204 -0.18 18.30 1.43
CA ALA A 204 1.14 18.66 1.95
C ALA A 204 2.12 19.08 0.84
N ARG A 205 2.10 18.42 -0.34
CA ARG A 205 2.91 18.84 -1.50
C ARG A 205 2.50 20.22 -2.01
N LYS A 206 1.17 20.40 -2.19
CA LYS A 206 0.61 21.67 -2.68
C LYS A 206 0.94 22.82 -1.75
N GLU A 207 0.73 22.65 -0.46
CA GLU A 207 1.04 23.68 0.54
C GLU A 207 2.53 24.01 0.58
N ALA A 208 3.40 23.00 0.57
CA ALA A 208 4.85 23.21 0.56
C ALA A 208 5.28 23.92 -0.72
N PHE A 209 4.72 23.53 -1.88
CA PHE A 209 4.98 24.21 -3.16
C PHE A 209 4.61 25.69 -3.10
N LEU A 210 3.38 26.03 -2.69
CA LEU A 210 2.91 27.41 -2.65
C LEU A 210 3.70 28.27 -1.65
N ARG A 211 3.96 27.73 -0.46
CA ARG A 211 4.73 28.41 0.57
C ARG A 211 6.15 28.72 0.11
N HIS A 212 6.83 27.72 -0.47
CA HIS A 212 8.21 27.88 -0.91
C HIS A 212 8.31 28.76 -2.16
N ALA A 213 7.37 28.67 -3.09
CA ALA A 213 7.27 29.58 -4.22
C ALA A 213 7.16 31.06 -3.78
N GLY A 214 6.37 31.33 -2.73
CA GLY A 214 6.31 32.65 -2.11
C GLY A 214 7.66 33.11 -1.53
N GLN A 215 8.40 32.21 -0.85
CA GLN A 215 9.74 32.49 -0.32
C GLN A 215 10.76 32.82 -1.42
N LEU A 216 10.63 32.16 -2.57
CA LEU A 216 11.49 32.39 -3.74
C LEU A 216 11.05 33.62 -4.58
N GLY A 217 9.97 34.31 -4.21
CA GLY A 217 9.44 35.43 -4.96
C GLY A 217 8.91 35.06 -6.35
N LEU A 218 8.43 33.83 -6.53
CA LEU A 218 7.88 33.36 -7.81
C LEU A 218 6.50 34.00 -8.04
N HIS A 219 6.38 34.88 -9.03
CA HIS A 219 5.16 35.64 -9.33
C HIS A 219 4.06 34.79 -9.99
N ALA A 220 4.40 33.63 -10.54
CA ALA A 220 3.47 32.74 -11.21
C ALA A 220 3.62 31.30 -10.68
N ALA A 221 3.20 31.07 -9.45
CA ALA A 221 3.06 29.72 -8.89
C ALA A 221 1.63 29.25 -9.17
N LEU A 222 1.43 28.61 -10.31
CA LEU A 222 0.12 28.08 -10.72
C LEU A 222 -0.05 26.64 -10.25
N VAL A 223 -1.24 26.31 -9.75
CA VAL A 223 -1.57 24.95 -9.34
C VAL A 223 -2.85 24.49 -10.04
N ALA A 224 -2.80 23.34 -10.66
CA ALA A 224 -3.98 22.60 -11.12
C ALA A 224 -4.02 21.24 -10.43
N SER A 225 -5.21 20.79 -10.03
CA SER A 225 -5.39 19.47 -9.43
C SER A 225 -5.89 18.47 -10.47
N GLY A 226 -5.39 17.25 -10.40
CA GLY A 226 -5.85 16.13 -11.21
C GLY A 226 -5.68 14.82 -10.45
N ASP A 227 -6.40 13.79 -10.82
CA ASP A 227 -6.22 12.46 -10.26
C ASP A 227 -4.79 11.95 -10.53
N PHE A 228 -4.36 10.95 -9.75
CA PHE A 228 -3.04 10.34 -9.93
C PHE A 228 -2.97 9.39 -11.14
N THR A 229 -3.63 9.79 -12.24
CA THR A 229 -3.71 9.09 -13.52
C THR A 229 -3.05 9.88 -14.64
N GLU A 230 -2.85 9.26 -15.80
CA GLU A 230 -2.37 9.97 -16.99
C GLU A 230 -3.39 11.03 -17.45
N ASP A 231 -4.68 10.70 -17.46
CA ASP A 231 -5.77 11.62 -17.83
C ASP A 231 -5.85 12.83 -16.88
N GLY A 232 -5.65 12.60 -15.58
CA GLY A 232 -5.53 13.67 -14.60
C GLY A 232 -4.35 14.59 -14.89
N GLY A 233 -3.21 14.01 -15.32
CA GLY A 233 -2.05 14.76 -15.78
C GLY A 233 -2.32 15.59 -17.06
N VAL A 234 -3.01 15.00 -18.04
CA VAL A 234 -3.43 15.68 -19.27
C VAL A 234 -4.32 16.88 -18.93
N SER A 235 -5.39 16.64 -18.18
CA SER A 235 -6.41 17.65 -17.85
C SER A 235 -5.80 18.82 -17.09
N ALA A 236 -4.99 18.55 -16.06
CA ALA A 236 -4.32 19.59 -15.27
C ALA A 236 -3.28 20.38 -16.10
N THR A 237 -2.57 19.71 -17.02
CA THR A 237 -1.63 20.38 -17.91
C THR A 237 -2.35 21.32 -18.87
N LEU A 238 -3.45 20.88 -19.48
CA LEU A 238 -4.26 21.72 -20.37
C LEU A 238 -4.84 22.93 -19.63
N GLN A 239 -5.20 22.76 -18.36
CA GLN A 239 -5.65 23.88 -17.52
C GLN A 239 -4.50 24.89 -17.30
N LEU A 240 -3.30 24.42 -16.95
CA LEU A 240 -2.13 25.28 -16.70
C LEU A 240 -1.62 25.96 -17.97
N LEU A 241 -1.71 25.31 -19.12
CA LEU A 241 -1.17 25.80 -20.40
C LEU A 241 -2.25 26.34 -21.34
N GLY A 242 -3.53 26.18 -20.99
CA GLY A 242 -4.66 26.51 -21.86
C GLY A 242 -4.75 27.97 -22.32
N ALA A 243 -4.14 28.89 -21.59
CA ALA A 243 -4.01 30.29 -22.01
C ALA A 243 -3.05 30.47 -23.23
N ALA A 244 -2.20 29.48 -23.53
CA ALA A 244 -1.30 29.50 -24.69
C ALA A 244 -2.02 29.29 -26.03
N LYS A 245 -3.30 28.94 -26.06
CA LYS A 245 -4.11 28.74 -27.28
C LYS A 245 -4.21 30.00 -28.18
N GLY A 246 -3.84 31.18 -27.69
CA GLY A 246 -3.82 32.44 -28.42
C GLY A 246 -2.49 32.80 -29.09
N GLY A 247 -1.50 31.87 -29.14
CA GLY A 247 -0.18 32.14 -29.77
C GLY A 247 0.78 32.96 -28.89
N GLY A 248 0.41 33.23 -27.63
CA GLY A 248 1.29 33.84 -26.63
C GLY A 248 2.23 32.83 -25.98
N PRO A 249 3.24 33.29 -25.23
CA PRO A 249 4.12 32.41 -24.48
C PRO A 249 3.29 31.63 -23.42
N PRO A 250 3.66 30.37 -23.11
CA PRO A 250 2.96 29.61 -22.09
C PRO A 250 3.08 30.30 -20.73
N PRO A 251 2.02 30.28 -19.90
CA PRO A 251 2.01 30.95 -18.60
C PRO A 251 2.99 30.33 -17.59
N VAL A 252 3.46 29.10 -17.87
CA VAL A 252 4.51 28.42 -17.08
C VAL A 252 5.61 27.89 -18.01
N THR A 253 6.83 27.91 -17.51
CA THR A 253 8.03 27.46 -18.24
C THR A 253 8.55 26.11 -17.72
N ALA A 254 8.04 25.65 -16.57
CA ALA A 254 8.34 24.35 -15.99
C ALA A 254 7.13 23.80 -15.25
N LEU A 255 7.03 22.47 -15.16
CA LEU A 255 5.98 21.77 -14.43
C LEU A 255 6.59 20.82 -13.41
N TYR A 256 6.04 20.86 -12.19
CA TYR A 256 6.25 19.90 -11.13
C TYR A 256 4.97 19.05 -10.99
N THR A 257 5.08 17.71 -11.07
CA THR A 257 3.95 16.79 -10.98
C THR A 257 4.01 15.97 -9.70
N SER A 258 2.85 15.63 -9.14
CA SER A 258 2.77 14.83 -7.90
C SER A 258 2.97 13.34 -8.12
N SER A 259 2.82 12.83 -9.34
CA SER A 259 2.99 11.40 -9.66
C SER A 259 3.62 11.18 -11.04
N LEU A 260 4.17 9.97 -11.23
CA LEU A 260 4.70 9.57 -12.52
C LEU A 260 3.61 9.51 -13.61
N ALA A 261 2.43 8.99 -13.27
CA ALA A 261 1.32 8.92 -14.22
C ALA A 261 0.91 10.31 -14.70
N GLN A 262 0.77 11.27 -13.78
CA GLN A 262 0.52 12.68 -14.15
C GLN A 262 1.63 13.25 -15.05
N ALA A 263 2.88 12.89 -14.78
CA ALA A 263 4.00 13.34 -15.61
C ALA A 263 3.92 12.80 -17.04
N ILE A 264 3.56 11.53 -17.22
CA ILE A 264 3.37 10.92 -18.54
C ILE A 264 2.23 11.64 -19.29
N GLY A 265 1.09 11.83 -18.62
CA GLY A 265 -0.04 12.58 -19.19
C GLY A 265 0.33 14.02 -19.54
N ALA A 266 1.06 14.72 -18.69
CA ALA A 266 1.54 16.07 -18.93
C ALA A 266 2.43 16.15 -20.18
N MET A 267 3.33 15.19 -20.37
CA MET A 267 4.17 15.12 -21.57
C MET A 267 3.34 14.93 -22.83
N GLY A 268 2.32 14.09 -22.79
CA GLY A 268 1.38 13.90 -23.89
C GLY A 268 0.67 15.21 -24.24
N ALA A 269 0.13 15.89 -23.24
CA ALA A 269 -0.57 17.16 -23.40
C ALA A 269 0.34 18.27 -23.95
N ILE A 270 1.57 18.40 -23.44
CA ILE A 270 2.55 19.38 -23.94
C ILE A 270 2.83 19.18 -25.45
N ARG A 271 3.02 17.92 -25.85
CA ARG A 271 3.25 17.57 -27.28
C ARG A 271 2.02 17.87 -28.15
N SER A 272 0.81 17.58 -27.66
CA SER A 272 -0.44 17.85 -28.42
C SER A 272 -0.67 19.34 -28.63
N LEU A 273 -0.11 20.21 -27.77
CA LEU A 273 -0.13 21.65 -27.93
C LEU A 273 0.99 22.18 -28.86
N GLY A 274 1.78 21.30 -29.49
CA GLY A 274 2.92 21.70 -30.35
C GLY A 274 4.12 22.21 -29.56
N LEU A 275 4.11 22.12 -28.23
CA LEU A 275 5.22 22.55 -27.39
C LEU A 275 6.28 21.45 -27.29
N ARG A 276 7.54 21.84 -27.09
CA ARG A 276 8.65 20.90 -26.93
C ARG A 276 9.16 20.87 -25.50
N ILE A 277 9.40 19.67 -25.02
CA ILE A 277 10.11 19.45 -23.75
C ILE A 277 11.59 19.45 -24.10
N PRO A 278 12.43 20.28 -23.46
CA PRO A 278 13.86 20.35 -23.76
C PRO A 278 14.52 18.96 -23.61
N ARG A 279 15.42 18.65 -24.56
CA ARG A 279 16.18 17.38 -24.56
C ARG A 279 17.20 17.27 -23.43
N THR A 280 17.47 18.35 -22.71
CA THR A 280 18.55 18.48 -21.73
C THR A 280 18.10 18.55 -20.28
N CYS A 281 16.81 18.37 -19.99
CA CYS A 281 16.36 18.30 -18.60
C CYS A 281 16.49 16.86 -18.10
N PRO A 282 17.42 16.54 -17.18
CA PRO A 282 17.38 15.26 -16.49
C PRO A 282 16.07 15.20 -15.70
N TRP A 283 15.25 14.20 -15.99
CA TRP A 283 14.01 13.95 -15.30
C TRP A 283 14.27 13.68 -13.82
N SER A 284 13.95 14.60 -12.95
CA SER A 284 13.69 14.30 -11.57
C SER A 284 12.20 14.04 -11.36
N ALA A 285 11.70 12.96 -11.92
CA ALA A 285 10.49 12.36 -11.35
C ALA A 285 10.91 11.90 -9.97
N THR A 286 10.43 12.57 -8.93
CA THR A 286 10.65 12.12 -7.56
C THR A 286 9.76 10.91 -7.27
N THR A 287 10.06 9.78 -7.92
CA THR A 287 9.84 8.50 -7.30
C THR A 287 10.94 8.40 -6.27
N THR A 288 10.64 8.80 -5.04
CA THR A 288 11.51 8.51 -3.91
C THR A 288 11.58 7.00 -3.76
N SER A 289 12.51 6.38 -4.50
CA SER A 289 13.05 5.09 -4.12
C SER A 289 13.87 5.38 -2.87
N PRO A 290 13.51 4.89 -1.70
CA PRO A 290 14.40 4.97 -0.57
C PRO A 290 15.63 4.14 -0.94
N SER A 291 16.78 4.80 -1.08
CA SER A 291 18.08 4.14 -0.97
C SER A 291 18.07 3.39 0.36
N PRO A 292 18.51 2.14 0.45
CA PRO A 292 18.61 1.44 1.71
C PRO A 292 19.71 2.09 2.53
N ALA A 293 19.34 3.08 3.33
CA ALA A 293 20.21 3.57 4.39
C ALA A 293 20.19 2.52 5.49
N THR A 294 21.22 1.70 5.48
CA THR A 294 21.67 0.91 6.60
C THR A 294 21.84 1.83 7.82
N SER A 295 20.96 1.72 8.78
CA SER A 295 21.28 2.03 10.17
C SER A 295 20.48 1.11 11.08
N ALA A 296 21.11 0.00 11.42
CA ALA A 296 20.87 -0.67 12.68
C ALA A 296 21.18 0.32 13.81
N HIS A 297 20.21 0.51 14.71
CA HIS A 297 20.50 0.67 16.13
C HIS A 297 19.19 0.52 16.91
N ARG A 298 19.16 -0.62 17.64
CA ARG A 298 18.62 -1.01 18.97
C ARG A 298 17.20 -0.64 19.29
#